data_ca7858de605de1ec041f489869ae1b51
#
_entry.id   ca7858de605de1ec041f489869ae1b51
#
_cell.length_a   1.000
_cell.length_b   1.000
_cell.length_c   1.000
_cell.angle_alpha   90.00
_cell.angle_beta   90.00
_cell.angle_gamma   90.00
#
_symmetry.space_group_name_H-M   'P 1'
#
loop_
_entity.id
_entity.type
_entity.pdbx_description
1 polymer ?
#
loop_
_entity_poly.entity_id
_entity_poly.type
_entity_poly.pdbx_seq_one_letter_code
_entity_poly.pdbx_strand_id
1 'polypeptide(L)'
;MAPWLLMAFGAPLCFAIGTVCVAILRPPESRPIPLTCGIFACVSILMLPIMAATDNWWIFDATMTDGDWALIGTIVINAIFMVFALEIIRMVGPVVYSTIGYFGTLMGLGWAALYFGEVPSPWIWAAIAILFLGLFLVNRTSKPSSI
;
A
#
# COMPACT_ATOMS: atom_id res chain seq x y z
N MET A 1 9.30 -10.08 -22.12
CA MET A 1 8.27 -9.18 -21.55
C MET A 1 7.29 -9.86 -20.57
N ALA A 2 6.92 -11.12 -20.77
CA ALA A 2 5.97 -11.84 -19.91
C ALA A 2 6.33 -11.96 -18.41
N PRO A 3 7.57 -12.25 -18.00
CA PRO A 3 7.86 -12.44 -16.58
C PRO A 3 7.69 -11.17 -15.73
N TRP A 4 7.98 -10.00 -16.26
CA TRP A 4 7.80 -8.72 -15.57
C TRP A 4 6.33 -8.37 -15.35
N LEU A 5 5.45 -8.73 -16.29
CA LEU A 5 4.01 -8.56 -16.14
C LEU A 5 3.45 -9.44 -15.01
N LEU A 6 3.90 -10.69 -14.91
CA LEU A 6 3.50 -11.59 -13.83
C LEU A 6 3.96 -11.06 -12.46
N MET A 7 5.18 -10.53 -12.35
CA MET A 7 5.66 -9.89 -11.13
C MET A 7 4.82 -8.64 -10.79
N ALA A 8 4.46 -7.83 -11.77
CA ALA A 8 3.63 -6.64 -11.57
C ALA A 8 2.22 -6.99 -11.05
N PHE A 9 1.64 -8.13 -11.47
CA PHE A 9 0.36 -8.62 -10.94
C PHE A 9 0.49 -9.22 -9.53
N GLY A 10 1.65 -9.74 -9.18
CA GLY A 10 1.90 -10.32 -7.86
C GLY A 10 1.73 -9.30 -6.73
N ALA A 11 2.21 -8.07 -6.90
CA ALA A 11 2.14 -7.03 -5.86
C ALA A 11 0.70 -6.65 -5.46
N PRO A 12 -0.22 -6.32 -6.38
CA PRO A 12 -1.62 -6.04 -6.02
C PRO A 12 -2.33 -7.25 -5.42
N LEU A 13 -2.02 -8.47 -5.88
CA LEU A 13 -2.59 -9.68 -5.32
C LEU A 13 -2.16 -9.89 -3.87
N CYS A 14 -0.86 -9.78 -3.58
CA CYS A 14 -0.33 -9.85 -2.21
C CYS A 14 -0.92 -8.75 -1.31
N PHE A 15 -1.08 -7.53 -1.84
CA PHE A 15 -1.71 -6.44 -1.11
C PHE A 15 -3.18 -6.74 -0.77
N ALA A 16 -3.95 -7.26 -1.72
CA ALA A 16 -5.35 -7.63 -1.51
C ALA A 16 -5.48 -8.75 -0.47
N ILE A 17 -4.67 -9.81 -0.58
CA ILE A 17 -4.63 -10.91 0.39
C ILE A 17 -4.25 -10.37 1.77
N GLY A 18 -3.22 -9.54 1.86
CA GLY A 18 -2.77 -8.93 3.12
C GLY A 18 -3.87 -8.11 3.79
N THR A 19 -4.60 -7.30 3.02
CA THR A 19 -5.69 -6.47 3.53
C THR A 19 -6.83 -7.34 4.09
N VAL A 20 -7.20 -8.40 3.39
CA VAL A 20 -8.23 -9.35 3.83
C VAL A 20 -7.75 -10.13 5.06
N CYS A 21 -6.50 -10.59 5.08
CA CYS A 21 -5.91 -11.26 6.23
C CYS A 21 -5.92 -10.37 7.49
N VAL A 22 -5.55 -9.10 7.35
CA VAL A 22 -5.62 -8.13 8.45
C VAL A 22 -7.04 -7.99 8.97
N ALA A 23 -8.04 -7.93 8.08
CA ALA A 23 -9.44 -7.79 8.48
C ALA A 23 -9.98 -9.02 9.22
N ILE A 24 -9.55 -10.24 8.84
CA ILE A 24 -10.07 -11.50 9.41
C ILE A 24 -9.27 -11.93 10.66
N LEU A 25 -7.93 -11.84 10.59
CA LEU A 25 -7.04 -12.37 11.63
C LEU A 25 -6.79 -11.38 12.77
N ARG A 26 -7.16 -10.12 12.59
CA ARG A 26 -6.97 -9.11 13.62
C ARG A 26 -7.84 -9.42 14.85
N PRO A 27 -7.25 -9.54 16.07
CA PRO A 27 -8.03 -9.63 17.29
C PRO A 27 -8.91 -8.39 17.49
N PRO A 28 -10.20 -8.53 17.86
CA PRO A 28 -11.15 -7.42 17.93
C PRO A 28 -10.72 -6.31 18.91
N GLU A 29 -9.97 -6.65 19.96
CA GLU A 29 -9.47 -5.71 20.98
C GLU A 29 -8.06 -5.17 20.70
N SER A 30 -7.43 -5.54 19.57
CA SER A 30 -6.07 -5.12 19.28
C SER A 30 -5.98 -3.63 18.98
N ARG A 31 -5.11 -2.94 19.70
CA ARG A 31 -4.77 -1.54 19.42
C ARG A 31 -3.94 -1.45 18.14
N PRO A 32 -4.11 -0.39 17.31
CA PRO A 32 -3.42 -0.28 16.02
C PRO A 32 -1.89 -0.17 16.18
N ILE A 33 -1.40 0.53 17.19
CA ILE A 33 0.04 0.77 17.40
C ILE A 33 0.82 -0.53 17.67
N PRO A 34 0.47 -1.39 18.65
CA PRO A 34 1.17 -2.66 18.85
C PRO A 34 1.10 -3.59 17.64
N LEU A 35 -0.03 -3.58 16.93
CA LEU A 35 -0.20 -4.40 15.72
C LEU A 35 0.74 -3.92 14.60
N THR A 36 0.85 -2.61 14.39
CA THR A 36 1.79 -2.02 13.44
C THR A 36 3.24 -2.39 13.77
N CYS A 37 3.62 -2.26 15.04
CA CYS A 37 4.97 -2.65 15.49
C CYS A 37 5.24 -4.14 15.24
N GLY A 38 4.28 -5.01 15.52
CA GLY A 38 4.39 -6.44 15.26
C GLY A 38 4.56 -6.75 13.77
N ILE A 39 3.77 -6.12 12.91
CA ILE A 39 3.87 -6.28 11.44
C ILE A 39 5.25 -5.86 10.95
N PHE A 40 5.73 -4.67 11.34
CA PHE A 40 7.05 -4.20 10.92
C PHE A 40 8.18 -5.08 11.45
N ALA A 41 8.10 -5.56 12.69
CA ALA A 41 9.07 -6.48 13.25
C ALA A 41 9.12 -7.80 12.45
N CYS A 42 7.97 -8.40 12.16
CA CYS A 42 7.88 -9.62 11.36
C CYS A 42 8.44 -9.42 9.94
N VAL A 43 8.08 -8.32 9.28
CA VAL A 43 8.59 -8.00 7.94
C VAL A 43 10.09 -7.79 7.97
N SER A 44 10.62 -7.07 8.97
CA SER A 44 12.06 -6.87 9.12
C SER A 44 12.81 -8.19 9.30
N ILE A 45 12.30 -9.10 10.13
CA ILE A 45 12.90 -10.43 10.34
C ILE A 45 12.88 -11.26 9.05
N LEU A 46 11.76 -11.22 8.31
CA LEU A 46 11.64 -11.93 7.02
C LEU A 46 12.54 -11.35 5.93
N MET A 47 12.87 -10.06 5.99
CA MET A 47 13.75 -9.42 5.02
C MET A 47 15.23 -9.72 5.27
N LEU A 48 15.63 -10.05 6.51
CA LEU A 48 17.03 -10.35 6.83
C LEU A 48 17.66 -11.45 5.95
N PRO A 49 17.04 -12.63 5.76
CA PRO A 49 17.63 -13.67 4.90
C PRO A 49 17.68 -13.25 3.43
N ILE A 50 16.74 -12.44 2.96
CA ILE A 50 16.71 -11.93 1.58
C ILE A 50 17.88 -10.95 1.38
N MET A 51 18.08 -10.03 2.32
CA MET A 51 19.21 -9.09 2.30
C MET A 51 20.56 -9.83 2.35
N ALA A 52 20.66 -10.86 3.19
CA ALA A 52 21.85 -11.69 3.26
C ALA A 52 22.13 -12.48 1.97
N ALA A 53 21.07 -12.95 1.29
CA ALA A 53 21.21 -13.71 0.04
C ALA A 53 21.55 -12.83 -1.18
N THR A 54 21.13 -11.56 -1.15
CA THR A 54 21.34 -10.60 -2.25
C THR A 54 22.54 -9.70 -2.04
N ASP A 55 23.20 -9.79 -0.88
CA ASP A 55 24.34 -8.96 -0.47
C ASP A 55 24.09 -7.44 -0.58
N ASN A 56 22.82 -7.05 -0.50
CA ASN A 56 22.37 -5.66 -0.59
C ASN A 56 22.13 -5.08 0.80
N TRP A 57 23.22 -4.83 1.53
CA TRP A 57 23.15 -4.16 2.83
C TRP A 57 23.25 -2.65 2.64
N TRP A 58 22.19 -1.94 3.02
CA TRP A 58 22.26 -0.49 3.13
C TRP A 58 22.81 -0.12 4.51
N ILE A 59 24.02 0.38 4.54
CA ILE A 59 24.64 0.87 5.78
C ILE A 59 24.65 2.38 5.68
N PHE A 60 24.06 3.04 6.68
CA PHE A 60 24.14 4.50 6.78
C PHE A 60 25.59 4.91 6.96
N ASP A 61 26.08 5.77 6.08
CA ASP A 61 27.42 6.31 6.18
C ASP A 61 27.47 7.40 7.26
N ALA A 62 28.66 7.66 7.81
CA ALA A 62 28.86 8.69 8.84
C ALA A 62 28.47 10.10 8.37
N THR A 63 28.49 10.34 7.05
CA THR A 63 27.99 11.55 6.40
C THR A 63 26.60 11.27 5.84
N MET A 64 25.53 11.63 6.59
CA MET A 64 24.15 11.51 6.10
C MET A 64 23.97 12.32 4.82
N THR A 65 23.64 11.62 3.74
CA THR A 65 23.24 12.21 2.45
C THR A 65 21.78 12.62 2.45
N ASP A 66 21.39 13.50 1.52
CA ASP A 66 19.99 13.90 1.34
C ASP A 66 19.07 12.69 1.10
N GLY A 67 19.60 11.63 0.49
CA GLY A 67 18.92 10.35 0.31
C GLY A 67 18.60 9.64 1.63
N ASP A 68 19.49 9.69 2.60
CA ASP A 68 19.29 9.07 3.92
C ASP A 68 18.19 9.79 4.70
N TRP A 69 18.15 11.12 4.63
CA TRP A 69 17.07 11.91 5.21
C TRP A 69 15.71 11.63 4.55
N ALA A 70 15.69 11.49 3.22
CA ALA A 70 14.49 11.11 2.49
C ALA A 70 14.01 9.70 2.88
N LEU A 71 14.93 8.76 3.09
CA LEU A 71 14.62 7.40 3.55
C LEU A 71 13.99 7.42 4.95
N ILE A 72 14.60 8.14 5.90
CA ILE A 72 14.07 8.28 7.27
C ILE A 72 12.66 8.90 7.23
N GLY A 73 12.50 9.97 6.46
CA GLY A 73 11.19 10.61 6.28
C GLY A 73 10.14 9.64 5.73
N THR A 74 10.50 8.85 4.74
CA THR A 74 9.62 7.83 4.14
C THR A 74 9.24 6.76 5.16
N ILE A 75 10.17 6.28 5.98
CA ILE A 75 9.90 5.29 7.04
C ILE A 75 8.90 5.85 8.05
N VAL A 76 9.10 7.08 8.53
CA VAL A 76 8.20 7.72 9.50
C VAL A 76 6.80 7.91 8.92
N ILE A 77 6.70 8.43 7.70
CA ILE A 77 5.42 8.63 7.02
C ILE A 77 4.70 7.29 6.82
N ASN A 78 5.40 6.23 6.39
CA ASN A 78 4.81 4.90 6.23
C ASN A 78 4.33 4.31 7.57
N ALA A 79 5.08 4.50 8.66
CA ALA A 79 4.67 4.03 9.96
C ALA A 79 3.36 4.70 10.42
N ILE A 80 3.28 6.02 10.29
CA ILE A 80 2.08 6.79 10.59
C ILE A 80 0.91 6.34 9.70
N PHE A 81 1.14 6.23 8.39
CA PHE A 81 0.12 5.78 7.44
C PHE A 81 -0.42 4.39 7.77
N MET A 82 0.45 3.45 8.17
CA MET A 82 0.06 2.09 8.53
C MET A 82 -0.84 2.06 9.77
N VAL A 83 -0.56 2.88 10.78
CA VAL A 83 -1.42 3.01 11.96
C VAL A 83 -2.83 3.50 11.56
N PHE A 84 -2.90 4.54 10.74
CA PHE A 84 -4.18 5.05 10.23
C PHE A 84 -4.89 4.05 9.33
N ALA A 85 -4.17 3.35 8.47
CA ALA A 85 -4.72 2.32 7.60
C ALA A 85 -5.40 1.21 8.39
N LEU A 86 -4.74 0.70 9.43
CA LEU A 86 -5.30 -0.34 10.30
C LEU A 86 -6.54 0.16 11.07
N GLU A 87 -6.56 1.41 11.48
CA GLU A 87 -7.73 1.98 12.16
C GLU A 87 -8.89 2.19 11.19
N ILE A 88 -8.64 2.65 9.98
CA ILE A 88 -9.66 2.80 8.93
C ILE A 88 -10.25 1.44 8.56
N ILE A 89 -9.41 0.41 8.35
CA ILE A 89 -9.89 -0.96 8.07
C ILE A 89 -10.80 -1.47 9.19
N ARG A 90 -10.46 -1.14 10.44
CA ARG A 90 -11.27 -1.50 11.60
C ARG A 90 -12.64 -0.82 11.60
N MET A 91 -12.67 0.48 11.28
CA MET A 91 -13.90 1.29 11.37
C MET A 91 -14.85 1.06 10.21
N VAL A 92 -14.32 0.97 9.00
CA VAL A 92 -15.12 0.97 7.76
C VAL A 92 -15.00 -0.31 6.93
N GLY A 93 -14.10 -1.19 7.33
CA GLY A 93 -13.85 -2.46 6.65
C GLY A 93 -12.89 -2.37 5.46
N PRO A 94 -12.42 -3.54 4.97
CA PRO A 94 -11.38 -3.61 3.94
C PRO A 94 -11.86 -3.14 2.57
N VAL A 95 -13.15 -3.30 2.26
CA VAL A 95 -13.74 -2.89 0.96
C VAL A 95 -13.72 -1.36 0.82
N VAL A 96 -14.13 -0.64 1.86
CA VAL A 96 -14.09 0.83 1.85
C VAL A 96 -12.65 1.34 1.88
N TYR A 97 -11.77 0.67 2.63
CA TYR A 97 -10.35 1.01 2.66
C TYR A 97 -9.70 0.87 1.27
N SER A 98 -10.04 -0.15 0.49
CA SER A 98 -9.51 -0.31 -0.87
C SER A 98 -9.84 0.87 -1.79
N THR A 99 -10.95 1.56 -1.54
CA THR A 99 -11.35 2.77 -2.28
C THR A 99 -10.33 3.90 -2.12
N ILE A 100 -9.70 4.02 -0.94
CA ILE A 100 -8.65 5.02 -0.67
C ILE A 100 -7.44 4.78 -1.58
N GLY A 101 -7.09 3.51 -1.85
CA GLY A 101 -6.01 3.15 -2.76
C GLY A 101 -6.23 3.67 -4.19
N TYR A 102 -7.46 3.67 -4.66
CA TYR A 102 -7.80 4.20 -5.99
C TYR A 102 -7.62 5.72 -6.06
N PHE A 103 -8.05 6.45 -5.02
CA PHE A 103 -7.79 7.88 -4.93
C PHE A 103 -6.29 8.18 -4.85
N GLY A 104 -5.52 7.39 -4.10
CA GLY A 104 -4.07 7.49 -4.03
C GLY A 104 -3.40 7.32 -5.40
N THR A 105 -3.87 6.36 -6.20
CA THR A 105 -3.36 6.15 -7.57
C THR A 105 -3.65 7.36 -8.47
N LEU A 106 -4.85 7.92 -8.40
CA LEU A 106 -5.21 9.12 -9.17
C LEU A 106 -4.39 10.34 -8.77
N MET A 107 -4.21 10.55 -7.46
CA MET A 107 -3.37 11.63 -6.96
C MET A 107 -1.91 11.43 -7.38
N GLY A 108 -1.38 10.20 -7.31
CA GLY A 108 -0.03 9.88 -7.79
C GLY A 108 0.15 10.17 -9.27
N LEU A 109 -0.83 9.82 -10.11
CA LEU A 109 -0.82 10.14 -11.53
C LEU A 109 -0.89 11.65 -11.78
N GLY A 110 -1.71 12.37 -11.02
CA GLY A 110 -1.79 13.83 -11.08
C GLY A 110 -0.46 14.50 -10.70
N TRP A 111 0.21 14.02 -9.67
CA TRP A 111 1.54 14.50 -9.28
C TRP A 111 2.59 14.19 -10.32
N ALA A 112 2.58 13.00 -10.92
CA ALA A 112 3.50 12.62 -11.99
C ALA A 112 3.34 13.56 -13.20
N ALA A 113 2.11 13.85 -13.61
CA ALA A 113 1.84 14.78 -14.70
C ALA A 113 2.32 16.21 -14.39
N LEU A 114 2.11 16.68 -13.15
CA LEU A 114 2.49 18.04 -12.72
C LEU A 114 4.00 18.24 -12.58
N TYR A 115 4.70 17.27 -11.95
CA TYR A 115 6.13 17.42 -11.64
C TYR A 115 7.04 17.00 -12.78
N PHE A 116 6.67 15.93 -13.49
CA PHE A 116 7.51 15.37 -14.57
C PHE A 116 7.05 15.79 -15.96
N GLY A 117 5.90 16.50 -16.07
CA GLY A 117 5.34 16.89 -17.37
C GLY A 117 4.91 15.69 -18.21
N GLU A 118 4.75 14.52 -17.60
CA GLU A 118 4.35 13.30 -18.31
C GLU A 118 2.88 13.38 -18.66
N VAL A 119 2.57 13.32 -19.96
CA VAL A 119 1.18 13.24 -20.43
C VAL A 119 0.74 11.79 -20.35
N PRO A 120 -0.24 11.44 -19.49
CA PRO A 120 -0.73 10.08 -19.37
C PRO A 120 -1.23 9.57 -20.72
N SER A 121 -0.79 8.36 -21.12
CA SER A 121 -1.26 7.71 -22.33
C SER A 121 -2.79 7.55 -22.33
N PRO A 122 -3.48 7.61 -23.49
CA PRO A 122 -4.92 7.36 -23.59
C PRO A 122 -5.38 6.04 -22.95
N TRP A 123 -4.52 5.04 -22.94
CA TRP A 123 -4.77 3.74 -22.31
C TRP A 123 -4.90 3.84 -20.77
N ILE A 124 -4.21 4.79 -20.16
CA ILE A 124 -4.31 5.04 -18.71
C ILE A 124 -5.71 5.59 -18.38
N TRP A 125 -6.24 6.50 -19.19
CA TRP A 125 -7.59 7.02 -19.03
C TRP A 125 -8.66 5.95 -19.18
N ALA A 126 -8.49 5.02 -20.14
CA ALA A 126 -9.36 3.87 -20.29
C ALA A 126 -9.31 2.94 -19.07
N ALA A 127 -8.12 2.67 -18.54
CA ALA A 127 -7.94 1.87 -17.32
C ALA A 127 -8.60 2.53 -16.11
N ILE A 128 -8.48 3.84 -15.93
CA ILE A 128 -9.13 4.61 -14.87
C ILE A 128 -10.66 4.50 -14.99
N ALA A 129 -11.22 4.63 -16.19
CA ALA A 129 -12.65 4.52 -16.42
C ALA A 129 -13.18 3.13 -16.02
N ILE A 130 -12.48 2.07 -16.42
CA ILE A 130 -12.82 0.68 -16.04
C ILE A 130 -12.75 0.49 -14.54
N LEU A 131 -11.74 1.05 -13.88
CA LEU A 131 -11.54 0.99 -12.44
C LEU A 131 -12.69 1.65 -11.68
N PHE A 132 -13.10 2.86 -12.09
CA PHE A 132 -14.25 3.55 -11.49
C PHE A 132 -15.56 2.81 -11.73
N LEU A 133 -15.73 2.21 -12.89
CA LEU A 133 -16.91 1.39 -13.18
C LEU A 133 -16.98 0.17 -12.26
N GLY A 134 -15.85 -0.51 -12.05
CA GLY A 134 -15.74 -1.61 -11.11
C GLY A 134 -16.06 -1.18 -9.67
N LEU A 135 -15.51 -0.05 -9.24
CA LEU A 135 -15.77 0.51 -7.91
C LEU A 135 -17.24 0.88 -7.71
N PHE A 136 -17.86 1.49 -8.72
CA PHE A 136 -19.28 1.83 -8.68
C PHE A 136 -20.16 0.59 -8.54
N LEU A 137 -19.86 -0.49 -9.28
CA LEU A 137 -20.59 -1.75 -9.21
C LEU A 137 -20.45 -2.40 -7.81
N VAL A 138 -19.25 -2.42 -7.25
CA VAL A 138 -19.00 -2.98 -5.91
C VAL A 138 -19.76 -2.18 -4.84
N ASN A 139 -19.68 -0.85 -4.88
CA ASN A 139 -20.37 0.00 -3.91
C ASN A 139 -21.89 -0.09 -4.01
N ARG A 140 -22.42 -0.32 -5.22
CA ARG A 140 -23.88 -0.48 -5.41
C ARG A 140 -24.38 -1.81 -4.85
N THR A 141 -23.53 -2.84 -4.82
CA THR A 141 -23.89 -4.19 -4.34
C THR A 141 -23.70 -4.33 -2.83
N SER A 142 -22.84 -3.50 -2.22
CA SER A 142 -22.62 -3.47 -0.78
C SER A 142 -23.79 -2.77 -0.10
N LYS A 143 -24.87 -3.53 0.21
CA LYS A 143 -25.90 -3.06 1.16
C LYS A 143 -25.20 -2.80 2.51
N PRO A 144 -25.48 -1.65 3.17
CA PRO A 144 -25.03 -1.47 4.54
C PRO A 144 -25.64 -2.60 5.38
N SER A 145 -24.80 -3.46 5.95
CA SER A 145 -25.23 -4.37 6.99
C SER A 145 -25.63 -3.50 8.18
N SER A 146 -26.91 -3.31 8.38
CA SER A 146 -27.46 -2.75 9.61
C SER A 146 -27.02 -3.66 10.77
N ILE A 147 -26.11 -3.17 11.57
CA ILE A 147 -25.86 -3.66 12.92
C ILE A 147 -26.86 -2.93 13.83
#